data_3df697f79bcde65a61a7c10c274677dd
#
_entry.id   3df697f79bcde65a61a7c10c274677dd
#
_cell.length_a   1.000
_cell.length_b   1.000
_cell.length_c   1.000
_cell.angle_alpha   90.00
_cell.angle_beta   90.00
_cell.angle_gamma   90.00
#
_symmetry.space_group_name_H-M   'P 1'
#
loop_
_entity.id
_entity.type
_entity.pdbx_description
1 polymer ?
#
loop_
_entity_poly.entity_id
_entity_poly.type
_entity_poly.pdbx_seq_one_letter_code
_entity_poly.pdbx_strand_id
1 'polypeptide(L)'
;CTLSGGIDFRCTICGEPRRQPREPLGPEVVNGICVRCGEVMQLPFRDVPEDAYYYDAVVWGLSRGVVNGTTMTTFSPDLSCTRAQAVTFLWRAAGRPEPSGNTAFADVPADSYYAAAVAWAAENGITNGTGGGCFSPDAPCTRAQIVTILSRAAREPESNSSTEIANGRAGSIYAAADAWAAEHK
;
A
#
# COMPACT_ATOMS: atom_id res chain seq x y z
N CYS A 1 -16.16 -8.93 -9.89
CA CYS A 1 -16.58 -10.33 -10.13
C CYS A 1 -18.09 -10.44 -10.40
N THR A 2 -18.79 -9.33 -10.39
CA THR A 2 -20.24 -9.26 -10.68
C THR A 2 -20.56 -8.92 -12.13
N LEU A 3 -19.55 -8.48 -12.92
CA LEU A 3 -19.76 -8.18 -14.32
C LEU A 3 -19.76 -9.45 -15.15
N SER A 4 -20.73 -9.57 -16.05
CA SER A 4 -20.79 -10.64 -17.03
C SER A 4 -19.62 -10.51 -18.00
N GLY A 5 -18.82 -11.54 -18.10
CA GLY A 5 -17.73 -11.65 -19.07
C GLY A 5 -18.21 -12.26 -20.38
N GLY A 6 -17.32 -12.36 -21.34
CA GLY A 6 -17.53 -13.09 -22.58
C GLY A 6 -16.21 -13.55 -23.16
N ILE A 7 -16.25 -14.63 -23.90
CA ILE A 7 -15.12 -15.08 -24.70
C ILE A 7 -15.35 -14.59 -26.13
N ASP A 8 -14.41 -13.80 -26.62
CA ASP A 8 -14.39 -13.36 -28.00
C ASP A 8 -13.64 -14.40 -28.82
N PHE A 9 -14.26 -14.90 -29.85
CA PHE A 9 -13.66 -15.86 -30.78
C PHE A 9 -14.06 -15.53 -32.22
N ARG A 10 -13.27 -15.98 -33.15
CA ARG A 10 -13.59 -15.86 -34.57
C ARG A 10 -14.12 -17.20 -35.10
N CYS A 11 -15.23 -17.13 -35.80
CA CYS A 11 -15.75 -18.32 -36.46
C CYS A 11 -14.73 -18.86 -37.50
N THR A 12 -14.37 -20.12 -37.41
CA THR A 12 -13.39 -20.74 -38.33
C THR A 12 -13.91 -20.93 -39.75
N ILE A 13 -15.23 -20.84 -39.94
CA ILE A 13 -15.88 -21.03 -41.23
C ILE A 13 -16.06 -19.70 -41.98
N CYS A 14 -16.59 -18.66 -41.30
CA CYS A 14 -16.92 -17.36 -41.94
C CYS A 14 -16.02 -16.20 -41.51
N GLY A 15 -15.11 -16.40 -40.55
CA GLY A 15 -14.21 -15.38 -40.05
C GLY A 15 -14.87 -14.30 -39.18
N GLU A 16 -16.17 -14.36 -38.99
CA GLU A 16 -16.93 -13.36 -38.22
C GLU A 16 -16.56 -13.39 -36.73
N PRO A 17 -16.36 -12.23 -36.11
CA PRO A 17 -16.16 -12.14 -34.66
C PRO A 17 -17.46 -12.49 -33.95
N ARG A 18 -17.37 -13.33 -32.93
CA ARG A 18 -18.50 -13.72 -32.09
C ARG A 18 -18.08 -13.63 -30.63
N ARG A 19 -19.05 -13.27 -29.79
CA ARG A 19 -18.89 -13.22 -28.34
C ARG A 19 -19.86 -14.20 -27.69
N GLN A 20 -19.32 -15.12 -26.91
CA GLN A 20 -20.12 -16.00 -26.08
C GLN A 20 -20.22 -15.39 -24.67
N PRO A 21 -21.41 -14.94 -24.25
CA PRO A 21 -21.58 -14.44 -22.91
C PRO A 21 -21.31 -15.54 -21.88
N ARG A 22 -20.65 -15.18 -20.80
CA ARG A 22 -20.50 -16.04 -19.62
C ARG A 22 -21.16 -15.38 -18.44
N GLU A 23 -21.80 -16.19 -17.60
CA GLU A 23 -22.32 -15.72 -16.34
C GLU A 23 -21.19 -15.24 -15.43
N PRO A 24 -21.44 -14.20 -14.58
CA PRO A 24 -20.49 -13.76 -13.60
C PRO A 24 -20.13 -14.90 -12.65
N LEU A 25 -18.84 -15.13 -12.44
CA LEU A 25 -18.38 -16.18 -11.54
C LEU A 25 -18.67 -15.86 -10.05
N GLY A 26 -19.12 -14.63 -9.77
CA GLY A 26 -19.28 -14.13 -8.41
C GLY A 26 -17.95 -13.91 -7.68
N PRO A 27 -17.99 -13.27 -6.51
CA PRO A 27 -16.82 -13.12 -5.66
C PRO A 27 -16.48 -14.45 -4.96
N GLU A 28 -15.22 -14.79 -4.94
CA GLU A 28 -14.66 -15.85 -4.11
C GLU A 28 -13.89 -15.18 -2.98
N VAL A 29 -14.47 -15.18 -1.78
CA VAL A 29 -14.00 -14.38 -0.65
C VAL A 29 -13.13 -15.22 0.28
N VAL A 30 -11.89 -14.77 0.49
CA VAL A 30 -10.97 -15.32 1.49
C VAL A 30 -10.53 -14.18 2.40
N ASN A 31 -10.73 -14.32 3.69
CA ASN A 31 -10.43 -13.28 4.69
C ASN A 31 -11.03 -11.92 4.35
N GLY A 32 -12.26 -11.89 3.84
CA GLY A 32 -12.97 -10.65 3.49
C GLY A 32 -12.57 -10.04 2.14
N ILE A 33 -11.61 -10.61 1.43
CA ILE A 33 -11.12 -10.11 0.14
C ILE A 33 -11.50 -11.09 -0.97
N CYS A 34 -12.03 -10.57 -2.07
CA CYS A 34 -12.26 -11.38 -3.26
C CYS A 34 -10.92 -11.75 -3.93
N VAL A 35 -10.58 -13.03 -3.98
CA VAL A 35 -9.32 -13.49 -4.58
C VAL A 35 -9.26 -13.30 -6.09
N ARG A 36 -10.40 -13.00 -6.75
CA ARG A 36 -10.47 -12.79 -8.20
C ARG A 36 -10.24 -11.35 -8.64
N CYS A 37 -10.68 -10.37 -7.85
CA CYS A 37 -10.57 -8.95 -8.20
C CYS A 37 -9.83 -8.13 -7.13
N GLY A 38 -9.51 -8.71 -5.97
CA GLY A 38 -8.85 -8.01 -4.88
C GLY A 38 -9.76 -7.07 -4.08
N GLU A 39 -11.06 -7.01 -4.43
CA GLU A 39 -12.01 -6.13 -3.75
C GLU A 39 -12.31 -6.63 -2.34
N VAL A 40 -12.33 -5.72 -1.38
CA VAL A 40 -12.72 -6.02 0.00
C VAL A 40 -14.24 -6.10 0.06
N MET A 41 -14.75 -7.31 0.30
CA MET A 41 -16.17 -7.59 0.39
C MET A 41 -16.70 -7.41 1.82
N GLN A 42 -15.83 -7.65 2.80
CA GLN A 42 -16.09 -7.46 4.21
C GLN A 42 -14.76 -7.38 4.94
N LEU A 43 -14.62 -6.40 5.86
CA LEU A 43 -13.43 -6.36 6.70
C LEU A 43 -13.40 -7.57 7.64
N PRO A 44 -12.25 -8.24 7.78
CA PRO A 44 -12.12 -9.35 8.72
C PRO A 44 -12.02 -8.86 10.19
N PHE A 45 -11.94 -7.54 10.40
CA PHE A 45 -11.66 -6.93 11.68
C PHE A 45 -12.93 -6.61 12.45
N ARG A 46 -13.06 -7.19 13.65
CA ARG A 46 -14.25 -7.01 14.53
C ARG A 46 -14.25 -5.67 15.25
N ASP A 47 -13.10 -5.01 15.32
CA ASP A 47 -12.85 -3.76 16.01
C ASP A 47 -12.84 -2.54 15.05
N VAL A 48 -13.33 -2.73 13.83
CA VAL A 48 -13.51 -1.68 12.82
C VAL A 48 -14.99 -1.61 12.44
N PRO A 49 -15.80 -0.82 13.17
CA PRO A 49 -17.22 -0.66 12.84
C PRO A 49 -17.41 0.09 11.52
N GLU A 50 -18.48 -0.24 10.79
CA GLU A 50 -18.76 0.34 9.47
C GLU A 50 -19.02 1.86 9.50
N ASP A 51 -19.47 2.39 10.63
CA ASP A 51 -19.72 3.82 10.87
C ASP A 51 -18.48 4.59 11.38
N ALA A 52 -17.35 3.90 11.56
CA ALA A 52 -16.11 4.57 11.98
C ALA A 52 -15.58 5.47 10.88
N TYR A 53 -15.12 6.69 11.23
CA TYR A 53 -14.56 7.66 10.27
C TYR A 53 -13.34 7.14 9.50
N TYR A 54 -12.70 6.10 9.99
CA TYR A 54 -11.53 5.45 9.38
C TYR A 54 -11.87 4.17 8.60
N TYR A 55 -13.15 3.75 8.54
CA TYR A 55 -13.56 2.50 7.92
C TYR A 55 -13.08 2.39 6.46
N ASP A 56 -13.39 3.38 5.63
CA ASP A 56 -13.02 3.41 4.22
C ASP A 56 -11.50 3.42 4.02
N ALA A 57 -10.77 4.11 4.91
CA ALA A 57 -9.31 4.12 4.88
C ALA A 57 -8.72 2.74 5.20
N VAL A 58 -9.33 1.98 6.11
CA VAL A 58 -8.92 0.59 6.41
C VAL A 58 -9.24 -0.34 5.24
N VAL A 59 -10.42 -0.20 4.62
CA VAL A 59 -10.80 -0.93 3.40
C VAL A 59 -9.79 -0.67 2.29
N TRP A 60 -9.49 0.59 2.03
CA TRP A 60 -8.49 1.00 1.03
C TRP A 60 -7.11 0.41 1.34
N GLY A 61 -6.64 0.57 2.56
CA GLY A 61 -5.31 0.11 2.96
C GLY A 61 -5.16 -1.41 2.89
N LEU A 62 -6.21 -2.15 3.25
CA LEU A 62 -6.24 -3.61 3.16
C LEU A 62 -6.28 -4.09 1.71
N SER A 63 -7.13 -3.48 0.86
CA SER A 63 -7.27 -3.84 -0.56
C SER A 63 -5.97 -3.61 -1.35
N ARG A 64 -5.20 -2.59 -0.97
CA ARG A 64 -3.89 -2.27 -1.58
C ARG A 64 -2.72 -3.02 -0.92
N GLY A 65 -2.99 -3.80 0.12
CA GLY A 65 -1.95 -4.48 0.89
C GLY A 65 -0.98 -3.51 1.60
N VAL A 66 -1.42 -2.28 1.85
CA VAL A 66 -0.67 -1.25 2.59
C VAL A 66 -0.69 -1.57 4.08
N VAL A 67 -1.87 -1.89 4.61
CA VAL A 67 -2.06 -2.25 6.01
C VAL A 67 -2.49 -3.70 6.16
N ASN A 68 -2.22 -4.26 7.31
CA ASN A 68 -2.75 -5.52 7.79
C ASN A 68 -3.31 -5.29 9.19
N GLY A 69 -4.12 -6.23 9.69
CA GLY A 69 -4.51 -6.24 11.10
C GLY A 69 -3.32 -6.53 12.03
N THR A 70 -3.51 -6.24 13.30
CA THR A 70 -2.60 -6.70 14.38
C THR A 70 -2.74 -8.19 14.63
N THR A 71 -3.92 -8.73 14.33
CA THR A 71 -4.21 -10.16 14.25
C THR A 71 -5.05 -10.44 12.99
N MET A 72 -5.46 -11.68 12.78
CA MET A 72 -6.36 -12.03 11.66
C MET A 72 -7.75 -11.39 11.79
N THR A 73 -8.17 -10.99 12.98
CA THR A 73 -9.53 -10.49 13.25
C THR A 73 -9.58 -9.16 13.99
N THR A 74 -8.44 -8.52 14.21
CA THR A 74 -8.33 -7.20 14.86
C THR A 74 -7.39 -6.28 14.08
N PHE A 75 -7.79 -5.04 13.96
CA PHE A 75 -6.98 -3.96 13.37
C PHE A 75 -6.25 -3.14 14.43
N SER A 76 -6.87 -3.02 15.61
CA SER A 76 -6.41 -2.21 16.76
C SER A 76 -6.28 -0.72 16.44
N PRO A 77 -7.38 -0.05 16.04
CA PRO A 77 -7.33 1.32 15.51
C PRO A 77 -6.80 2.35 16.51
N ASP A 78 -6.97 2.10 17.81
CA ASP A 78 -6.58 3.02 18.88
C ASP A 78 -5.14 2.82 19.36
N LEU A 79 -4.44 1.79 18.87
CA LEU A 79 -3.04 1.58 19.22
C LEU A 79 -2.13 2.56 18.48
N SER A 80 -1.15 3.10 19.20
CA SER A 80 -0.10 3.89 18.58
C SER A 80 0.74 3.06 17.63
N CYS A 81 0.93 3.55 16.41
CA CYS A 81 1.83 2.91 15.45
C CYS A 81 3.27 2.95 15.94
N THR A 82 3.98 1.84 15.78
CA THR A 82 5.42 1.83 15.96
C THR A 82 6.13 2.48 14.75
N ARG A 83 7.40 2.83 14.93
CA ARG A 83 8.22 3.38 13.84
C ARG A 83 8.36 2.37 12.69
N ALA A 84 8.53 1.09 13.01
CA ALA A 84 8.58 0.02 12.02
C ALA A 84 7.28 -0.08 11.21
N GLN A 85 6.13 0.00 11.87
CA GLN A 85 4.83 -0.02 11.19
C GLN A 85 4.66 1.20 10.27
N ALA A 86 4.97 2.40 10.75
CA ALA A 86 4.82 3.63 9.97
C ALA A 86 5.65 3.58 8.66
N VAL A 87 6.91 3.17 8.75
CA VAL A 87 7.78 3.03 7.56
C VAL A 87 7.32 1.89 6.65
N THR A 88 6.84 0.78 7.23
CA THR A 88 6.32 -0.35 6.44
C THR A 88 5.07 0.04 5.65
N PHE A 89 4.16 0.83 6.22
CA PHE A 89 2.99 1.32 5.49
C PHE A 89 3.40 2.20 4.30
N LEU A 90 4.34 3.10 4.49
CA LEU A 90 4.86 3.93 3.39
C LEU A 90 5.52 3.11 2.29
N TRP A 91 6.38 2.17 2.65
CA TRP A 91 7.06 1.30 1.70
C TRP A 91 6.07 0.47 0.87
N ARG A 92 5.03 -0.05 1.53
CA ARG A 92 3.96 -0.79 0.85
C ARG A 92 3.13 0.12 -0.06
N ALA A 93 2.81 1.34 0.37
CA ALA A 93 2.11 2.33 -0.43
C ALA A 93 2.92 2.77 -1.66
N ALA A 94 4.25 2.78 -1.54
CA ALA A 94 5.18 3.04 -2.65
C ALA A 94 5.35 1.84 -3.62
N GLY A 95 4.61 0.73 -3.40
CA GLY A 95 4.68 -0.46 -4.26
C GLY A 95 5.78 -1.46 -3.87
N ARG A 96 6.31 -1.37 -2.65
CA ARG A 96 7.33 -2.28 -2.11
C ARG A 96 8.62 -2.30 -2.94
N PRO A 97 9.24 -1.15 -3.24
CA PRO A 97 10.47 -1.13 -4.01
C PRO A 97 11.59 -1.91 -3.28
N GLU A 98 12.31 -2.74 -4.03
CA GLU A 98 13.42 -3.51 -3.48
C GLU A 98 14.57 -2.59 -3.10
N PRO A 99 15.08 -2.65 -1.85
CA PRO A 99 16.27 -1.89 -1.47
C PRO A 99 17.51 -2.46 -2.11
N SER A 100 18.53 -1.62 -2.35
CA SER A 100 19.81 -2.05 -2.95
C SER A 100 20.66 -2.91 -2.02
N GLY A 101 20.38 -2.88 -0.72
CA GLY A 101 21.11 -3.63 0.29
C GLY A 101 20.37 -3.74 1.62
N ASN A 102 21.06 -4.26 2.62
CA ASN A 102 20.56 -4.34 3.97
C ASN A 102 20.71 -2.99 4.70
N THR A 103 19.85 -2.77 5.69
CA THR A 103 19.98 -1.60 6.55
C THR A 103 21.26 -1.66 7.41
N ALA A 104 21.85 -0.49 7.65
CA ALA A 104 23.01 -0.36 8.55
C ALA A 104 22.61 -0.20 10.04
N PHE A 105 21.33 -0.26 10.37
CA PHE A 105 20.87 -0.13 11.77
C PHE A 105 21.06 -1.44 12.53
N ALA A 106 21.76 -1.35 13.66
CA ALA A 106 22.12 -2.52 14.47
C ALA A 106 20.92 -3.23 15.14
N ASP A 107 19.81 -2.49 15.34
CA ASP A 107 18.58 -2.94 15.97
C ASP A 107 17.49 -3.38 14.97
N VAL A 108 17.88 -3.61 13.71
CA VAL A 108 16.98 -4.08 12.65
C VAL A 108 17.46 -5.46 12.17
N PRO A 109 16.90 -6.56 12.69
CA PRO A 109 17.22 -7.89 12.23
C PRO A 109 16.88 -8.07 10.74
N ALA A 110 17.75 -8.73 9.98
CA ALA A 110 17.59 -8.91 8.55
C ALA A 110 16.34 -9.75 8.16
N ASP A 111 15.87 -10.59 9.05
CA ASP A 111 14.69 -11.45 8.91
C ASP A 111 13.40 -10.81 9.43
N SER A 112 13.46 -9.58 9.94
CA SER A 112 12.26 -8.86 10.40
C SER A 112 11.36 -8.44 9.24
N TYR A 113 10.03 -8.41 9.47
CA TYR A 113 9.05 -8.02 8.44
C TYR A 113 9.23 -6.60 7.92
N TYR A 114 9.96 -5.77 8.66
CA TYR A 114 10.21 -4.36 8.33
C TYR A 114 11.62 -4.10 7.78
N ALA A 115 12.48 -5.12 7.70
CA ALA A 115 13.88 -4.93 7.29
C ALA A 115 14.01 -4.25 5.92
N ALA A 116 13.30 -4.76 4.91
CA ALA A 116 13.29 -4.17 3.56
C ALA A 116 12.72 -2.74 3.55
N ALA A 117 11.66 -2.49 4.31
CA ALA A 117 11.05 -1.16 4.40
C ALA A 117 11.99 -0.15 5.05
N VAL A 118 12.71 -0.54 6.11
CA VAL A 118 13.68 0.32 6.79
C VAL A 118 14.92 0.57 5.91
N ALA A 119 15.42 -0.45 5.21
CA ALA A 119 16.52 -0.31 4.26
C ALA A 119 16.15 0.69 3.14
N TRP A 120 15.00 0.50 2.50
CA TRP A 120 14.47 1.42 1.50
C TRP A 120 14.32 2.85 2.02
N ALA A 121 13.76 3.02 3.23
CA ALA A 121 13.58 4.34 3.81
C ALA A 121 14.89 5.04 4.15
N ALA A 122 15.92 4.28 4.54
CA ALA A 122 17.26 4.81 4.78
C ALA A 122 17.95 5.24 3.47
N GLU A 123 17.91 4.39 2.42
CA GLU A 123 18.48 4.66 1.11
C GLU A 123 17.87 5.92 0.46
N ASN A 124 16.58 6.13 0.64
CA ASN A 124 15.85 7.29 0.09
C ASN A 124 15.85 8.51 1.02
N GLY A 125 16.64 8.51 2.10
CA GLY A 125 16.73 9.63 3.04
C GLY A 125 15.45 9.92 3.81
N ILE A 126 14.49 9.00 3.81
CA ILE A 126 13.20 9.11 4.51
C ILE A 126 13.42 9.01 6.03
N THR A 127 14.37 8.17 6.44
CA THR A 127 14.76 8.04 7.85
C THR A 127 16.29 8.05 8.02
N ASN A 128 16.74 8.67 9.09
CA ASN A 128 18.16 8.62 9.52
C ASN A 128 18.29 7.86 10.87
N GLY A 129 17.24 7.12 11.26
CA GLY A 129 17.20 6.46 12.57
C GLY A 129 16.89 7.44 13.72
N THR A 130 17.26 7.01 14.93
CA THR A 130 17.08 7.76 16.18
C THR A 130 18.40 8.21 16.80
N GLY A 131 19.50 7.86 16.17
CA GLY A 131 20.87 8.12 16.64
C GLY A 131 21.58 6.84 17.10
N GLY A 132 22.90 6.92 17.27
CA GLY A 132 23.69 5.78 17.74
C GLY A 132 23.68 4.55 16.84
N GLY A 133 23.35 4.69 15.54
CA GLY A 133 23.23 3.55 14.63
C GLY A 133 21.96 2.73 14.83
N CYS A 134 20.94 3.28 15.52
CA CYS A 134 19.68 2.61 15.79
C CYS A 134 18.51 3.23 15.02
N PHE A 135 17.54 2.39 14.65
CA PHE A 135 16.27 2.79 14.05
C PHE A 135 15.15 2.91 15.09
N SER A 136 15.21 2.14 16.16
CA SER A 136 14.22 2.00 17.22
C SER A 136 12.86 1.52 16.70
N PRO A 137 12.77 0.30 16.13
CA PRO A 137 11.60 -0.19 15.41
C PRO A 137 10.33 -0.21 16.25
N ASP A 138 10.43 -0.60 17.52
CA ASP A 138 9.29 -0.78 18.43
C ASP A 138 8.88 0.50 19.16
N ALA A 139 9.65 1.58 19.02
CA ALA A 139 9.30 2.86 19.63
C ALA A 139 8.02 3.45 19.00
N PRO A 140 7.11 4.04 19.80
CA PRO A 140 5.95 4.74 19.26
C PRO A 140 6.38 5.87 18.32
N CYS A 141 5.70 5.98 17.18
CA CYS A 141 5.95 7.05 16.22
C CYS A 141 5.19 8.32 16.63
N THR A 142 5.91 9.38 16.97
CA THR A 142 5.29 10.65 17.33
C THR A 142 4.71 11.35 16.09
N ARG A 143 3.74 12.27 16.31
CA ARG A 143 3.17 13.08 15.21
C ARG A 143 4.26 13.82 14.41
N ALA A 144 5.26 14.39 15.10
CA ALA A 144 6.38 15.07 14.45
C ALA A 144 7.21 14.11 13.57
N GLN A 145 7.48 12.90 14.07
CA GLN A 145 8.18 11.89 13.30
C GLN A 145 7.38 11.43 12.07
N ILE A 146 6.06 11.19 12.22
CA ILE A 146 5.18 10.83 11.09
C ILE A 146 5.23 11.91 10.01
N VAL A 147 5.01 13.19 10.38
CA VAL A 147 5.02 14.29 9.40
C VAL A 147 6.40 14.44 8.74
N THR A 148 7.50 14.24 9.47
CA THR A 148 8.85 14.29 8.92
C THR A 148 9.07 13.16 7.90
N ILE A 149 8.66 11.94 8.23
CA ILE A 149 8.76 10.77 7.35
C ILE A 149 7.92 11.00 6.08
N LEU A 150 6.66 11.45 6.24
CA LEU A 150 5.78 11.76 5.10
C LEU A 150 6.36 12.87 4.22
N SER A 151 6.84 13.96 4.80
CA SER A 151 7.45 15.06 4.04
C SER A 151 8.68 14.61 3.24
N ARG A 152 9.51 13.73 3.81
CA ARG A 152 10.68 13.19 3.13
C ARG A 152 10.30 12.19 2.04
N ALA A 153 9.31 11.35 2.29
CA ALA A 153 8.80 10.38 1.31
C ALA A 153 8.10 11.06 0.12
N ALA A 154 7.53 12.26 0.32
CA ALA A 154 6.89 13.05 -0.72
C ALA A 154 7.87 13.85 -1.59
N ARG A 155 9.14 13.95 -1.19
CA ARG A 155 10.17 14.59 -2.03
C ARG A 155 10.55 13.65 -3.15
N GLU A 156 10.48 14.13 -4.38
CA GLU A 156 11.10 13.42 -5.48
C GLU A 156 12.61 13.30 -5.21
N PRO A 157 13.25 12.15 -5.53
CA PRO A 157 14.69 12.08 -5.52
C PRO A 157 15.19 13.19 -6.44
N GLU A 158 15.99 14.12 -5.91
CA GLU A 158 16.63 15.15 -6.73
C GLU A 158 17.42 14.43 -7.81
N SER A 159 16.83 14.35 -9.02
CA SER A 159 17.55 13.93 -10.20
C SER A 159 18.65 14.96 -10.41
N ASN A 160 19.90 14.54 -10.33
CA ASN A 160 21.08 15.34 -10.60
C ASN A 160 21.16 15.66 -12.11
N SER A 161 20.18 16.43 -12.59
CA SER A 161 20.09 16.87 -13.97
C SER A 161 19.42 18.24 -13.99
N SER A 162 20.26 19.25 -14.20
CA SER A 162 19.91 20.67 -14.33
C SER A 162 19.14 20.99 -15.62
N THR A 163 18.27 20.10 -16.12
CA THR A 163 17.54 20.34 -17.36
C THR A 163 16.28 19.50 -17.44
N GLU A 164 15.26 19.81 -16.63
CA GLU A 164 13.86 19.47 -16.96
C GLU A 164 12.90 20.07 -15.92
N ILE A 165 12.87 21.41 -15.87
CA ILE A 165 11.72 22.16 -15.35
C ILE A 165 10.77 22.37 -16.53
N ALA A 166 10.08 21.34 -16.95
CA ALA A 166 8.87 21.45 -17.77
C ALA A 166 8.31 20.04 -18.04
N ASN A 167 7.61 19.45 -17.12
CA ASN A 167 6.42 18.61 -17.35
C ASN A 167 6.11 17.84 -16.05
N GLY A 168 5.14 18.36 -15.31
CA GLY A 168 4.65 17.74 -14.10
C GLY A 168 4.09 16.34 -14.35
N ARG A 169 4.80 15.36 -13.81
CA ARG A 169 4.27 14.05 -13.46
C ARG A 169 4.93 13.62 -12.16
N ALA A 170 4.38 14.17 -11.08
CA ALA A 170 4.60 13.60 -9.78
C ALA A 170 3.97 12.20 -9.75
N GLY A 171 4.79 11.15 -9.80
CA GLY A 171 4.43 9.81 -9.34
C GLY A 171 4.32 9.81 -7.83
N SER A 172 3.51 10.69 -7.28
CA SER A 172 3.36 10.97 -5.87
C SER A 172 2.50 9.90 -5.21
N ILE A 173 2.83 9.57 -3.96
CA ILE A 173 1.93 8.87 -3.05
C ILE A 173 0.54 9.54 -2.98
N TYR A 174 0.43 10.82 -3.36
CA TYR A 174 -0.81 11.56 -3.51
C TYR A 174 -1.61 11.17 -4.76
N ALA A 175 -0.99 10.72 -5.85
CA ALA A 175 -1.71 10.30 -7.05
C ALA A 175 -2.66 9.12 -6.80
N ALA A 176 -2.30 8.22 -5.89
CA ALA A 176 -3.16 7.12 -5.47
C ALA A 176 -4.32 7.59 -4.58
N ALA A 177 -4.10 8.60 -3.75
CA ALA A 177 -5.13 9.20 -2.89
C ALA A 177 -6.08 10.10 -3.71
N ASP A 178 -5.56 10.85 -4.68
CA ASP A 178 -6.35 11.69 -5.57
C ASP A 178 -7.22 10.87 -6.53
N ALA A 179 -6.72 9.75 -7.03
CA ALA A 179 -7.50 8.82 -7.85
C ALA A 179 -8.67 8.21 -7.06
N TRP A 180 -8.44 7.82 -5.80
CA TRP A 180 -9.49 7.31 -4.94
C TRP A 180 -10.55 8.38 -4.62
N ALA A 181 -10.12 9.61 -4.30
CA ALA A 181 -11.02 10.73 -4.01
C ALA A 181 -11.86 11.16 -5.23
N ALA A 182 -11.40 10.91 -6.44
CA ALA A 182 -12.13 11.20 -7.67
C ALA A 182 -13.21 10.16 -7.99
N GLU A 183 -13.00 8.90 -7.59
CA GLU A 183 -13.93 7.79 -7.81
C GLU A 183 -15.07 7.71 -6.78
N HIS A 184 -14.96 8.42 -5.63
CA HIS A 184 -15.90 8.31 -4.50
C HIS A 184 -16.54 9.66 -4.10
N LYS A 185 -16.72 10.57 -5.07
CA LYS A 185 -17.49 11.83 -4.91
C LYS A 185 -18.95 11.66 -5.28
#